data_f61b8ec1df22e957be8f5bf8039ad969
#
_entry.id   f61b8ec1df22e957be8f5bf8039ad969
#
_cell.length_a   1.000
_cell.length_b   1.000
_cell.length_c   1.000
_cell.angle_alpha   90.00
_cell.angle_beta   90.00
_cell.angle_gamma   90.00
#
_symmetry.space_group_name_H-M   'P 1'
#
loop_
_entity.id
_entity.type
_entity.pdbx_description
1 polymer ?
#
loop_
_entity_poly.entity_id
_entity_poly.type
_entity_poly.pdbx_seq_one_letter_code
_entity_poly.pdbx_strand_id
1 'polypeptide(L)'
;MKIVGITACPTGIAHTYITKKKIIEAAKVCGYPCRIETQGSIGAEDELTAQEIAEADVVLLAVDVKITGEERFKGKPVVRCRTEDVMRNTEGFLKKI
;
A
#
# COMPACT_ATOMS: atom_id res chain seq x y z
N MET A 1 10.85 -9.14 -5.47
CA MET A 1 9.41 -9.19 -5.16
C MET A 1 8.78 -7.85 -5.50
N LYS A 2 7.74 -7.85 -6.30
CA LYS A 2 7.04 -6.63 -6.68
C LYS A 2 5.83 -6.42 -5.77
N ILE A 3 5.75 -5.25 -5.14
CA ILE A 3 4.70 -4.91 -4.19
C ILE A 3 3.81 -3.82 -4.77
N VAL A 4 2.51 -4.01 -4.70
CA VAL A 4 1.54 -2.93 -4.93
C VAL A 4 0.67 -2.82 -3.69
N GLY A 5 0.10 -1.64 -3.46
CA GLY A 5 -0.72 -1.48 -2.27
C GLY A 5 -1.52 -0.19 -2.27
N ILE A 6 -2.31 -0.05 -1.22
CA ILE A 6 -3.14 1.13 -1.02
C ILE A 6 -2.93 1.62 0.40
N THR A 7 -2.83 2.94 0.57
CA THR A 7 -2.88 3.58 1.89
C THR A 7 -4.14 4.43 1.98
N ALA A 8 -4.83 4.35 3.11
CA ALA A 8 -6.03 5.12 3.34
C ALA A 8 -6.21 5.42 4.83
N CYS A 9 -6.58 6.65 5.14
CA CYS A 9 -6.71 7.09 6.53
C CYS A 9 -7.86 8.12 6.64
N PRO A 10 -8.69 8.03 7.70
CA PRO A 10 -9.79 8.98 7.88
C PRO A 10 -9.35 10.38 8.28
N THR A 11 -8.15 10.52 8.83
CA THR A 11 -7.69 11.78 9.45
C THR A 11 -7.00 12.72 8.47
N GLY A 12 -6.94 12.36 7.20
CA GLY A 12 -6.50 13.30 6.20
C GLY A 12 -5.36 12.83 5.30
N ILE A 13 -5.14 13.66 4.32
CA ILE A 13 -4.26 13.40 3.20
C ILE A 13 -2.80 13.29 3.61
N ALA A 14 -2.36 14.16 4.53
CA ALA A 14 -0.96 14.20 4.93
C ALA A 14 -0.47 12.87 5.51
N HIS A 15 -1.27 12.25 6.38
CA HIS A 15 -0.92 10.98 7.00
C HIS A 15 -0.84 9.85 5.98
N THR A 16 -1.76 9.85 5.02
CA THR A 16 -1.79 8.88 3.93
C THR A 16 -0.51 8.97 3.09
N TYR A 17 -0.10 10.18 2.75
CA TYR A 17 1.12 10.39 1.95
C TYR A 17 2.38 10.03 2.71
N ILE A 18 2.45 10.32 4.00
CA ILE A 18 3.61 9.94 4.82
C ILE A 18 3.75 8.41 4.86
N THR A 19 2.65 7.70 5.03
CA THR A 19 2.65 6.24 5.04
C THR A 19 3.12 5.69 3.70
N LYS A 20 2.59 6.23 2.60
CA LYS A 20 3.00 5.86 1.24
C LYS A 20 4.49 6.04 1.06
N LYS A 21 5.03 7.20 1.43
CA LYS A 21 6.44 7.51 1.27
C LYS A 21 7.32 6.54 2.05
N LYS A 22 6.94 6.23 3.28
CA LYS A 22 7.70 5.29 4.11
C LYS A 22 7.73 3.89 3.49
N ILE A 23 6.60 3.43 2.97
CA ILE A 23 6.54 2.12 2.32
C ILE A 23 7.44 2.08 1.10
N ILE A 24 7.39 3.11 0.26
CA ILE A 24 8.21 3.18 -0.96
C ILE A 24 9.70 3.22 -0.61
N GLU A 25 10.09 4.03 0.36
CA GLU A 25 11.49 4.12 0.79
C GLU A 25 11.99 2.79 1.34
N ALA A 26 11.19 2.14 2.17
CA ALA A 26 11.56 0.85 2.74
C ALA A 26 11.66 -0.23 1.67
N ALA A 27 10.76 -0.21 0.68
CA ALA A 27 10.81 -1.14 -0.44
C ALA A 27 12.09 -0.96 -1.25
N LYS A 28 12.53 0.29 -1.44
CA LYS A 28 13.80 0.57 -2.13
C LYS A 28 14.98 -0.03 -1.37
N VAL A 29 15.00 0.11 -0.06
CA VAL A 29 16.07 -0.46 0.78
C VAL A 29 16.08 -1.98 0.65
N CYS A 30 14.93 -2.61 0.56
CA CYS A 30 14.81 -4.06 0.40
C CYS A 30 15.03 -4.52 -1.04
N GLY A 31 15.10 -3.59 -2.00
CA GLY A 31 15.27 -3.93 -3.41
C GLY A 31 13.98 -4.39 -4.08
N TYR A 32 12.82 -4.00 -3.54
CA TYR A 32 11.51 -4.40 -4.09
C TYR A 32 10.90 -3.27 -4.90
N PRO A 33 10.53 -3.50 -6.19
CA PRO A 33 9.71 -2.55 -6.92
C PRO A 33 8.37 -2.36 -6.20
N CYS A 34 7.93 -1.11 -6.06
CA CYS A 34 6.75 -0.81 -5.25
C CYS A 34 5.90 0.28 -5.91
N ARG A 35 4.59 0.08 -5.93
CA ARG A 35 3.61 1.07 -6.36
C ARG A 35 2.51 1.15 -5.31
N ILE A 36 2.21 2.35 -4.86
CA ILE A 36 1.22 2.57 -3.80
C ILE A 36 0.18 3.58 -4.28
N GLU A 37 -1.08 3.18 -4.23
CA GLU A 37 -2.23 4.04 -4.48
C GLU A 37 -2.65 4.67 -3.15
N THR A 38 -3.06 5.94 -3.17
CA THR A 38 -3.61 6.60 -1.99
C THR A 38 -5.10 6.85 -2.19
N GLN A 39 -5.89 6.63 -1.14
CA GLN A 39 -7.31 6.95 -1.13
C GLN A 39 -7.58 7.82 0.10
N GLY A 40 -8.26 8.93 -0.13
CA GLY A 40 -8.54 9.88 0.93
C GLY A 40 -9.80 10.69 0.63
N SER A 41 -9.99 11.80 1.36
CA SER A 41 -11.18 12.64 1.21
C SER A 41 -11.35 13.26 -0.17
N ILE A 42 -10.26 13.39 -0.92
CA ILE A 42 -10.28 13.92 -2.28
C ILE A 42 -10.32 12.83 -3.34
N GLY A 43 -10.45 11.57 -2.94
CA GLY A 43 -10.52 10.44 -3.86
C GLY A 43 -9.21 9.66 -3.96
N ALA A 44 -9.08 8.86 -5.02
CA ALA A 44 -7.91 8.03 -5.23
C ALA A 44 -6.86 8.78 -6.06
N GLU A 45 -5.60 8.62 -5.69
CA GLU A 45 -4.46 9.17 -6.44
C GLU A 45 -3.47 8.05 -6.74
N ASP A 46 -2.75 8.17 -7.84
CA ASP A 46 -1.78 7.18 -8.29
C ASP A 46 -2.40 5.78 -8.39
N GLU A 47 -3.60 5.70 -8.95
CA GLU A 47 -4.33 4.44 -9.06
C GLU A 47 -3.51 3.36 -9.72
N LEU A 48 -3.58 2.17 -9.15
CA LEU A 48 -2.91 1.01 -9.69
C LEU A 48 -3.60 0.57 -10.98
N THR A 49 -2.80 0.27 -12.01
CA THR A 49 -3.33 -0.27 -13.26
C THR A 49 -3.54 -1.77 -13.13
N ALA A 50 -4.39 -2.33 -13.98
CA ALA A 50 -4.61 -3.77 -14.02
C ALA A 50 -3.30 -4.53 -14.28
N GLN A 51 -2.43 -3.98 -15.12
CA GLN A 51 -1.14 -4.57 -15.42
C GLN A 51 -0.23 -4.59 -14.20
N GLU A 52 -0.18 -3.48 -13.46
CA GLU A 52 0.64 -3.40 -12.24
C GLU A 52 0.19 -4.42 -11.21
N ILE A 53 -1.11 -4.60 -11.04
CA ILE A 53 -1.67 -5.57 -10.12
C ILE A 53 -1.35 -7.00 -10.58
N ALA A 54 -1.50 -7.26 -11.89
CA ALA A 54 -1.21 -8.60 -12.44
C ALA A 54 0.25 -9.01 -12.25
N GLU A 55 1.17 -8.05 -12.32
CA GLU A 55 2.60 -8.30 -12.16
C GLU A 55 3.04 -8.37 -10.71
N ALA A 56 2.20 -7.95 -9.77
CA ALA A 56 2.56 -7.90 -8.37
C ALA A 56 2.64 -9.28 -7.74
N ASP A 57 3.60 -9.45 -6.84
CA ASP A 57 3.75 -10.68 -6.06
C ASP A 57 2.90 -10.63 -4.79
N VAL A 58 2.66 -9.43 -4.26
CA VAL A 58 1.87 -9.25 -3.04
C VAL A 58 1.18 -7.89 -3.06
N VAL A 59 0.02 -7.81 -2.42
CA VAL A 59 -0.74 -6.58 -2.24
C VAL A 59 -0.73 -6.19 -0.77
N LEU A 60 -0.31 -4.95 -0.49
CA LEU A 60 -0.28 -4.44 0.87
C LEU A 60 -1.38 -3.39 1.05
N LEU A 61 -2.30 -3.65 1.96
CA LEU A 61 -3.38 -2.72 2.28
C LEU A 61 -3.13 -2.12 3.66
N ALA A 62 -2.51 -0.94 3.68
CA ALA A 62 -2.27 -0.18 4.91
C ALA A 62 -3.42 0.82 5.07
N VAL A 63 -4.54 0.34 5.61
CA VAL A 63 -5.80 1.09 5.59
C VAL A 63 -6.45 1.14 6.96
N ASP A 64 -6.91 2.32 7.35
CA ASP A 64 -7.64 2.52 8.61
C ASP A 64 -9.14 2.66 8.36
N VAL A 65 -9.54 2.71 7.09
CA VAL A 65 -10.94 2.84 6.67
C VAL A 65 -11.20 1.89 5.50
N LYS A 66 -12.47 1.72 5.17
CA LYS A 66 -12.86 0.93 4.01
C LYS A 66 -12.41 1.62 2.73
N ILE A 67 -11.85 0.87 1.81
CA ILE A 67 -11.39 1.39 0.52
C ILE A 67 -12.29 0.88 -0.61
N THR A 68 -12.13 1.50 -1.80
CA THR A 68 -12.82 1.06 -3.01
C THR A 68 -11.87 0.27 -3.90
N GLY A 69 -12.40 -0.60 -4.73
CA GLY A 69 -11.61 -1.35 -5.69
C GLY A 69 -10.83 -2.53 -5.15
N GLU A 70 -11.19 -3.04 -3.96
CA GLU A 70 -10.53 -4.21 -3.38
C GLU A 70 -10.66 -5.45 -4.26
N GLU A 71 -11.74 -5.54 -5.02
CA GLU A 71 -12.00 -6.66 -5.91
C GLU A 71 -10.92 -6.83 -6.98
N ARG A 72 -10.16 -5.78 -7.26
CA ARG A 72 -9.03 -5.85 -8.20
C ARG A 72 -7.94 -6.83 -7.76
N PHE A 73 -7.87 -7.09 -6.46
CA PHE A 73 -6.81 -7.91 -5.88
C PHE A 73 -7.20 -9.36 -5.69
N LYS A 74 -8.38 -9.73 -6.18
CA LYS A 74 -8.85 -11.10 -6.07
C LYS A 74 -7.87 -12.07 -6.72
N GLY A 75 -7.50 -13.11 -5.99
CA GLY A 75 -6.52 -14.09 -6.47
C GLY A 75 -5.07 -13.74 -6.16
N LYS A 76 -4.80 -12.58 -5.54
CA LYS A 76 -3.45 -12.20 -5.12
C LYS A 76 -3.29 -12.35 -3.61
N PRO A 77 -2.07 -12.65 -3.13
CA PRO A 77 -1.80 -12.58 -1.69
C PRO A 77 -2.01 -11.15 -1.21
N VAL A 78 -2.85 -10.96 -0.21
CA VAL A 78 -3.14 -9.63 0.35
C VAL A 78 -2.76 -9.61 1.81
N VAL A 79 -1.95 -8.61 2.19
CA VAL A 79 -1.61 -8.33 3.58
C VAL A 79 -2.36 -7.06 3.98
N ARG A 80 -3.30 -7.21 4.89
CA ARG A 80 -4.09 -6.08 5.38
C ARG A 80 -3.61 -5.67 6.76
N CYS A 81 -3.40 -4.38 6.95
CA CYS A 81 -2.95 -3.83 8.23
C CYS A 81 -3.42 -2.38 8.36
N ARG A 82 -3.18 -1.79 9.51
CA ARG A 82 -3.43 -0.38 9.73
C ARG A 82 -2.19 0.43 9.33
N THR A 83 -2.38 1.70 9.00
CA THR A 83 -1.25 2.58 8.68
C THR A 83 -0.24 2.64 9.81
N GLU A 84 -0.72 2.69 11.05
CA GLU A 84 0.11 2.70 12.24
C GLU A 84 1.06 1.49 12.32
N ASP A 85 0.54 0.32 12.00
CA ASP A 85 1.33 -0.91 12.04
C ASP A 85 2.49 -0.89 11.06
N VAL A 86 2.24 -0.38 9.88
CA VAL A 86 3.28 -0.24 8.84
C VAL A 86 4.31 0.79 9.25
N MET A 87 3.88 1.93 9.78
CA MET A 87 4.77 3.03 10.12
C MET A 87 5.70 2.73 11.29
N ARG A 88 5.31 1.82 12.18
CA ARG A 88 6.09 1.49 13.36
C ARG A 88 7.44 0.87 13.03
N ASN A 89 7.48 -0.01 12.03
CA ASN A 89 8.71 -0.65 11.57
C ASN A 89 8.53 -1.08 10.13
N THR A 90 8.59 -0.11 9.22
CA THR A 90 8.23 -0.32 7.82
C THR A 90 9.11 -1.37 7.14
N GLU A 91 10.43 -1.30 7.32
CA GLU A 91 11.33 -2.26 6.71
C GLU A 91 11.11 -3.67 7.23
N GLY A 92 10.96 -3.81 8.55
CA GLY A 92 10.69 -5.11 9.16
C GLY A 92 9.37 -5.68 8.71
N PHE A 93 8.37 -4.83 8.53
CA PHE A 93 7.06 -5.24 8.02
C PHE A 93 7.17 -5.80 6.61
N LEU A 94 7.87 -5.09 5.72
CA LEU A 94 8.05 -5.53 4.35
C LEU A 94 8.84 -6.84 4.24
N LYS A 95 9.80 -7.05 5.11
CA LYS A 95 10.58 -8.28 5.12
C LYS A 95 9.76 -9.50 5.54
N LYS A 96 8.64 -9.29 6.24
CA LYS A 96 7.76 -10.39 6.67
C LYS A 96 6.75 -10.77 5.58
N ILE A 97 6.58 -9.94 4.60
CA ILE A 97 5.65 -10.23 3.51
C ILE A 97 6.23 -11.34 2.57
#